data_081d4a6499b0c3aca40a68c8bbd682bf
#
_entry.id   081d4a6499b0c3aca40a68c8bbd682bf
#
_cell.length_a   1.000
_cell.length_b   1.000
_cell.length_c   1.000
_cell.angle_alpha   90.00
_cell.angle_beta   90.00
_cell.angle_gamma   90.00
#
_symmetry.space_group_name_H-M   'P 1'
#
loop_
_entity.id
_entity.type
_entity.pdbx_description
1 polymer ?
#
loop_
_entity_poly.entity_id
_entity_poly.type
_entity_poly.pdbx_seq_one_letter_code
_entity_poly.pdbx_strand_id
1 'polypeptide(L)'
;MQIGYICTNYNNSHFTVNAVRSLVASAAGNHELRIVIVDNLSSPEHRHTLAKLGQEFSYVDVLFNDENVGYFSGLNCGIRHMRQHHPEIMHFVIGNNDLLFPIDFCSKFEKHLSLLATYPVISPDIVTLDGEHQNPHVIKSISRTREIIYDLYYSNYFLAQAIIWAARFSHPLTDRKDERQHQTAQSIYQGHGSCYLIGPKFFDLFEELWAPTFLMGEEYFLSKQLSDRGMRTYYTPSISLTHCCHGSLCSVPNKKLWEFARQAHREYRKYVKVFG
;
A
#
# COMPACT_ATOMS: atom_id res chain seq x y z
N MET A 1 5.05 -23.25 -0.91
CA MET A 1 4.54 -22.17 -0.01
C MET A 1 3.27 -21.61 -0.61
N GLN A 2 2.27 -21.32 0.25
CA GLN A 2 1.02 -20.68 -0.17
C GLN A 2 1.07 -19.17 0.08
N ILE A 3 0.72 -18.38 -0.93
CA ILE A 3 0.77 -16.90 -0.89
C ILE A 3 -0.59 -16.36 -1.32
N GLY A 4 -1.18 -15.50 -0.49
CA GLY A 4 -2.32 -14.68 -0.85
C GLY A 4 -1.88 -13.33 -1.44
N TYR A 5 -2.44 -12.91 -2.56
CA TYR A 5 -2.31 -11.53 -3.04
C TYR A 5 -3.66 -10.84 -3.02
N ILE A 6 -3.73 -9.66 -2.45
CA ILE A 6 -4.97 -8.87 -2.35
C ILE A 6 -4.70 -7.47 -2.87
N CYS A 7 -5.44 -7.04 -3.87
CA CYS A 7 -5.37 -5.68 -4.39
C CYS A 7 -6.75 -5.09 -4.64
N THR A 8 -6.82 -3.76 -4.68
CA THR A 8 -8.02 -3.03 -5.07
C THR A 8 -7.90 -2.53 -6.50
N ASN A 9 -9.00 -2.54 -7.23
CA ASN A 9 -9.10 -1.98 -8.58
C ASN A 9 -10.18 -0.89 -8.64
N TYR A 10 -9.89 0.19 -9.35
CA TYR A 10 -10.85 1.21 -9.70
C TYR A 10 -10.53 1.84 -11.05
N ASN A 11 -11.29 1.47 -12.10
CA ASN A 11 -11.18 1.99 -13.47
C ASN A 11 -9.78 1.88 -14.13
N ASN A 12 -9.00 0.84 -13.77
CA ASN A 12 -7.64 0.65 -14.28
C ASN A 12 -7.26 -0.84 -14.39
N SER A 13 -8.20 -1.69 -14.79
CA SER A 13 -8.05 -3.16 -14.84
C SER A 13 -6.82 -3.67 -15.60
N HIS A 14 -6.29 -2.90 -16.56
CA HIS A 14 -5.08 -3.27 -17.29
C HIS A 14 -3.85 -3.39 -16.38
N PHE A 15 -3.74 -2.53 -15.35
CA PHE A 15 -2.69 -2.67 -14.33
C PHE A 15 -2.89 -3.93 -13.50
N THR A 16 -4.14 -4.21 -13.08
CA THR A 16 -4.47 -5.42 -12.34
C THR A 16 -4.08 -6.68 -13.12
N VAL A 17 -4.37 -6.74 -14.41
CA VAL A 17 -3.97 -7.85 -15.29
C VAL A 17 -2.45 -8.02 -15.30
N ASN A 18 -1.70 -6.92 -15.44
CA ASN A 18 -0.23 -6.95 -15.46
C ASN A 18 0.35 -7.40 -14.11
N ALA A 19 -0.21 -6.89 -12.99
CA ALA A 19 0.21 -7.28 -11.65
C ALA A 19 -0.01 -8.79 -11.42
N VAL A 20 -1.21 -9.29 -11.73
CA VAL A 20 -1.53 -10.72 -11.60
C VAL A 20 -0.59 -11.56 -12.46
N ARG A 21 -0.42 -11.23 -13.73
CA ARG A 21 0.47 -12.01 -14.63
C ARG A 21 1.93 -11.99 -14.20
N SER A 22 2.45 -10.87 -13.72
CA SER A 22 3.82 -10.81 -13.21
C SER A 22 4.00 -11.64 -11.93
N LEU A 23 3.00 -11.62 -11.03
CA LEU A 23 3.02 -12.45 -9.83
C LEU A 23 2.95 -13.95 -10.18
N VAL A 24 2.04 -14.33 -11.09
CA VAL A 24 1.93 -15.71 -11.58
C VAL A 24 3.25 -16.20 -12.19
N ALA A 25 3.90 -15.37 -13.01
CA ALA A 25 5.21 -15.68 -13.55
C ALA A 25 6.28 -15.92 -12.47
N SER A 26 6.21 -15.20 -11.35
CA SER A 26 7.14 -15.34 -10.23
C SER A 26 6.93 -16.61 -9.40
N ALA A 27 5.76 -17.22 -9.49
CA ALA A 27 5.39 -18.43 -8.73
C ALA A 27 5.76 -19.74 -9.44
N ALA A 28 6.46 -19.67 -10.59
CA ALA A 28 6.89 -20.84 -11.34
C ALA A 28 7.69 -21.80 -10.45
N GLY A 29 7.18 -23.04 -10.27
CA GLY A 29 7.80 -24.09 -9.44
C GLY A 29 6.90 -24.56 -8.30
N ASN A 30 7.23 -24.22 -7.05
CA ASN A 30 6.62 -24.81 -5.85
C ASN A 30 5.72 -23.86 -5.04
N HIS A 31 5.28 -22.73 -5.64
CA HIS A 31 4.47 -21.75 -4.94
C HIS A 31 3.01 -21.83 -5.41
N GLU A 32 2.10 -21.95 -4.47
CA GLU A 32 0.66 -21.89 -4.71
C GLU A 32 0.16 -20.47 -4.46
N LEU A 33 -0.56 -19.92 -5.41
CA LEU A 33 -1.13 -18.58 -5.31
C LEU A 33 -2.64 -18.65 -5.05
N ARG A 34 -3.12 -17.71 -4.24
CA ARG A 34 -4.52 -17.27 -4.21
C ARG A 34 -4.55 -15.76 -4.36
N ILE A 35 -5.39 -15.28 -5.23
CA ILE A 35 -5.44 -13.86 -5.58
C ILE A 35 -6.86 -13.38 -5.40
N VAL A 36 -7.04 -12.31 -4.64
CA VAL A 36 -8.33 -11.64 -4.47
C VAL A 36 -8.22 -10.21 -5.01
N ILE A 37 -9.00 -9.93 -6.03
CA ILE A 37 -9.11 -8.60 -6.63
C ILE A 37 -10.41 -7.98 -6.13
N VAL A 38 -10.34 -6.84 -5.46
CA VAL A 38 -11.52 -6.10 -5.00
C VAL A 38 -11.78 -4.93 -5.94
N ASP A 39 -12.81 -5.06 -6.76
CA ASP A 39 -13.24 -3.99 -7.65
C ASP A 39 -14.15 -2.99 -6.92
N ASN A 40 -13.67 -1.78 -6.76
CA ASN A 40 -14.34 -0.69 -6.04
C ASN A 40 -15.31 0.09 -6.96
N LEU A 41 -16.29 -0.60 -7.58
CA LEU A 41 -17.29 -0.01 -8.46
C LEU A 41 -16.68 0.62 -9.73
N SER A 42 -15.88 -0.15 -10.46
CA SER A 42 -15.39 0.28 -11.78
C SER A 42 -16.48 0.27 -12.84
N SER A 43 -16.23 0.96 -13.95
CA SER A 43 -17.10 0.92 -15.13
C SER A 43 -17.25 -0.51 -15.69
N PRO A 44 -18.35 -0.82 -16.43
CA PRO A 44 -18.62 -2.16 -16.94
C PRO A 44 -17.48 -2.77 -17.77
N GLU A 45 -16.73 -1.97 -18.51
CA GLU A 45 -15.58 -2.41 -19.32
C GLU A 45 -14.48 -3.01 -18.43
N HIS A 46 -14.11 -2.30 -17.36
CA HIS A 46 -13.09 -2.76 -16.42
C HIS A 46 -13.57 -4.01 -15.65
N ARG A 47 -14.84 -4.03 -15.21
CA ARG A 47 -15.44 -5.19 -14.53
C ARG A 47 -15.46 -6.42 -15.43
N HIS A 48 -15.76 -6.24 -16.72
CA HIS A 48 -15.70 -7.31 -17.70
C HIS A 48 -14.27 -7.87 -17.87
N THR A 49 -13.27 -7.01 -17.91
CA THR A 49 -11.86 -7.41 -17.97
C THR A 49 -11.46 -8.24 -16.76
N LEU A 50 -11.85 -7.80 -15.55
CA LEU A 50 -11.55 -8.52 -14.31
C LEU A 50 -12.29 -9.86 -14.24
N ALA A 51 -13.55 -9.91 -14.67
CA ALA A 51 -14.31 -11.17 -14.73
C ALA A 51 -13.64 -12.20 -15.65
N LYS A 52 -13.12 -11.76 -16.82
CA LYS A 52 -12.33 -12.64 -17.70
C LYS A 52 -11.05 -13.16 -17.02
N LEU A 53 -10.37 -12.31 -16.26
CA LEU A 53 -9.17 -12.71 -15.53
C LEU A 53 -9.49 -13.79 -14.48
N GLY A 54 -10.60 -13.65 -13.74
CA GLY A 54 -11.07 -14.67 -12.81
C GLY A 54 -11.50 -15.98 -13.50
N GLN A 55 -11.95 -15.94 -14.76
CA GLN A 55 -12.24 -17.15 -15.56
C GLN A 55 -10.95 -17.79 -16.11
N GLU A 56 -9.93 -16.99 -16.43
CA GLU A 56 -8.62 -17.46 -16.94
C GLU A 56 -7.85 -18.24 -15.86
N PHE A 57 -7.93 -17.80 -14.59
CA PHE A 57 -7.17 -18.38 -13.48
C PHE A 57 -8.11 -18.82 -12.35
N SER A 58 -8.24 -20.12 -12.12
CA SER A 58 -9.10 -20.71 -11.07
C SER A 58 -8.71 -20.33 -9.63
N TYR A 59 -7.55 -19.75 -9.43
CA TYR A 59 -7.03 -19.26 -8.16
C TYR A 59 -7.14 -17.72 -8.00
N VAL A 60 -7.93 -17.08 -8.88
CA VAL A 60 -8.21 -15.64 -8.85
C VAL A 60 -9.69 -15.43 -8.55
N ASP A 61 -9.99 -14.85 -7.40
CA ASP A 61 -11.32 -14.41 -7.02
C ASP A 61 -11.48 -12.92 -7.30
N VAL A 62 -12.60 -12.53 -7.90
CA VAL A 62 -12.92 -11.11 -8.13
C VAL A 62 -14.17 -10.74 -7.35
N LEU A 63 -14.01 -9.79 -6.42
CA LEU A 63 -15.09 -9.23 -5.62
C LEU A 63 -15.55 -7.92 -6.25
N PHE A 64 -16.81 -7.82 -6.63
CA PHE A 64 -17.38 -6.63 -7.22
C PHE A 64 -18.20 -5.86 -6.18
N ASN A 65 -17.64 -4.81 -5.61
CA ASN A 65 -18.35 -3.95 -4.67
C ASN A 65 -19.46 -3.16 -5.38
N ASP A 66 -20.53 -2.87 -4.65
CA ASP A 66 -21.64 -2.03 -5.12
C ASP A 66 -21.37 -0.54 -4.91
N GLU A 67 -20.32 -0.21 -4.15
CA GLU A 67 -19.83 1.14 -3.93
C GLU A 67 -18.30 1.19 -3.88
N ASN A 68 -17.71 2.35 -4.08
CA ASN A 68 -16.29 2.55 -3.85
C ASN A 68 -16.05 2.84 -2.36
N VAL A 69 -15.57 1.83 -1.64
CA VAL A 69 -15.33 1.90 -0.19
C VAL A 69 -13.97 2.51 0.19
N GLY A 70 -13.15 2.88 -0.80
CA GLY A 70 -11.79 3.38 -0.59
C GLY A 70 -10.73 2.29 -0.54
N TYR A 71 -9.48 2.69 -0.20
CA TYR A 71 -8.34 1.81 -0.39
C TYR A 71 -8.22 0.72 0.69
N PHE A 72 -7.94 1.08 1.94
CA PHE A 72 -7.79 0.08 3.01
C PHE A 72 -9.10 -0.67 3.32
N SER A 73 -10.24 -0.01 3.22
CA SER A 73 -11.54 -0.69 3.34
C SER A 73 -11.74 -1.74 2.24
N GLY A 74 -11.31 -1.42 1.01
CA GLY A 74 -11.31 -2.39 -0.10
C GLY A 74 -10.35 -3.56 0.17
N LEU A 75 -9.12 -3.29 0.61
CA LEU A 75 -8.20 -4.37 1.00
C LEU A 75 -8.76 -5.24 2.12
N ASN A 76 -9.47 -4.65 3.09
CA ASN A 76 -10.13 -5.40 4.16
C ASN A 76 -11.25 -6.32 3.63
N CYS A 77 -12.00 -5.91 2.60
CA CYS A 77 -12.93 -6.82 1.92
C CYS A 77 -12.21 -8.07 1.39
N GLY A 78 -11.06 -7.86 0.74
CA GLY A 78 -10.22 -8.95 0.25
C GLY A 78 -9.62 -9.81 1.37
N ILE A 79 -9.16 -9.20 2.46
CA ILE A 79 -8.61 -9.91 3.63
C ILE A 79 -9.69 -10.80 4.26
N ARG A 80 -10.89 -10.29 4.49
CA ARG A 80 -12.01 -11.08 5.02
C ARG A 80 -12.35 -12.25 4.11
N HIS A 81 -12.47 -12.00 2.80
CA HIS A 81 -12.75 -13.06 1.82
C HIS A 81 -11.66 -14.13 1.84
N MET A 82 -10.38 -13.75 1.78
CA MET A 82 -9.25 -14.69 1.80
C MET A 82 -9.27 -15.55 3.06
N ARG A 83 -9.41 -14.92 4.23
CA ARG A 83 -9.43 -15.65 5.52
C ARG A 83 -10.64 -16.57 5.69
N GLN A 84 -11.78 -16.22 5.09
CA GLN A 84 -13.00 -17.00 5.19
C GLN A 84 -13.00 -18.20 4.23
N HIS A 85 -12.51 -18.03 2.99
CA HIS A 85 -12.60 -19.04 1.94
C HIS A 85 -11.30 -19.82 1.74
N HIS A 86 -10.15 -19.26 2.18
CA HIS A 86 -8.82 -19.83 2.05
C HIS A 86 -8.04 -19.73 3.38
N PRO A 87 -8.56 -20.35 4.47
CA PRO A 87 -7.97 -20.24 5.81
C PRO A 87 -6.57 -20.84 5.91
N GLU A 88 -6.19 -21.70 4.95
CA GLU A 88 -4.85 -22.27 4.83
C GLU A 88 -3.78 -21.22 4.42
N ILE A 89 -4.20 -20.11 3.81
CA ILE A 89 -3.29 -19.03 3.42
C ILE A 89 -2.98 -18.16 4.62
N MET A 90 -1.73 -18.19 5.06
CA MET A 90 -1.28 -17.46 6.25
C MET A 90 -0.42 -16.23 5.94
N HIS A 91 0.05 -16.09 4.70
CA HIS A 91 0.96 -15.03 4.29
C HIS A 91 0.38 -14.27 3.10
N PHE A 92 0.20 -12.97 3.28
CA PHE A 92 -0.45 -12.13 2.30
C PHE A 92 0.49 -11.04 1.79
N VAL A 93 0.38 -10.79 0.51
CA VAL A 93 0.85 -9.57 -0.15
C VAL A 93 -0.39 -8.70 -0.34
N ILE A 94 -0.42 -7.51 0.24
CA ILE A 94 -1.54 -6.59 0.11
C ILE A 94 -1.06 -5.28 -0.48
N GLY A 95 -1.80 -4.69 -1.40
CA GLY A 95 -1.36 -3.43 -1.97
C GLY A 95 -2.11 -2.98 -3.22
N ASN A 96 -1.41 -2.13 -3.95
CA ASN A 96 -1.90 -1.56 -5.20
C ASN A 96 -1.97 -2.63 -6.31
N ASN A 97 -2.80 -2.35 -7.30
CA ASN A 97 -2.90 -3.16 -8.52
C ASN A 97 -1.95 -2.74 -9.65
N ASP A 98 -1.16 -1.68 -9.47
CA ASP A 98 -0.19 -1.18 -10.44
C ASP A 98 1.27 -1.51 -10.06
N LEU A 99 1.44 -2.67 -9.42
CA LEU A 99 2.73 -3.28 -9.07
C LEU A 99 3.14 -4.29 -10.12
N LEU A 100 4.46 -4.37 -10.39
CA LEU A 100 5.06 -5.46 -11.15
C LEU A 100 6.00 -6.26 -10.26
N PHE A 101 5.78 -7.56 -10.22
CA PHE A 101 6.53 -8.50 -9.41
C PHE A 101 7.71 -9.06 -10.22
N PRO A 102 8.96 -9.02 -9.70
CA PRO A 102 10.08 -9.64 -10.38
C PRO A 102 9.95 -11.18 -10.37
N ILE A 103 10.61 -11.83 -11.31
CA ILE A 103 10.51 -13.28 -11.51
C ILE A 103 10.90 -14.10 -10.29
N ASP A 104 11.72 -13.56 -9.42
CA ASP A 104 12.20 -14.21 -8.19
C ASP A 104 11.44 -13.76 -6.92
N PHE A 105 10.32 -13.03 -7.08
CA PHE A 105 9.55 -12.49 -5.95
C PHE A 105 9.13 -13.56 -4.95
N CYS A 106 8.46 -14.63 -5.41
CA CYS A 106 7.96 -15.66 -4.51
C CYS A 106 9.09 -16.35 -3.74
N SER A 107 10.22 -16.64 -4.39
CA SER A 107 11.37 -17.24 -3.72
C SER A 107 12.06 -16.28 -2.73
N LYS A 108 12.07 -15.00 -3.01
CA LYS A 108 12.55 -13.97 -2.07
C LYS A 108 11.59 -13.81 -0.90
N PHE A 109 10.28 -13.81 -1.15
CA PHE A 109 9.29 -13.73 -0.08
C PHE A 109 9.40 -14.93 0.87
N GLU A 110 9.54 -16.16 0.35
CA GLU A 110 9.72 -17.36 1.15
C GLU A 110 10.89 -17.26 2.14
N LYS A 111 12.02 -16.68 1.71
CA LYS A 111 13.19 -16.45 2.58
C LYS A 111 12.93 -15.46 3.74
N HIS A 112 11.86 -14.67 3.65
CA HIS A 112 11.50 -13.67 4.66
C HIS A 112 10.36 -14.10 5.60
N LEU A 113 9.83 -15.33 5.46
CA LEU A 113 8.73 -15.82 6.30
C LEU A 113 9.07 -15.80 7.80
N SER A 114 10.32 -16.11 8.15
CA SER A 114 10.76 -16.07 9.55
C SER A 114 10.71 -14.65 10.15
N LEU A 115 10.87 -13.61 9.33
CA LEU A 115 10.72 -12.23 9.78
C LEU A 115 9.25 -11.88 10.07
N LEU A 116 8.28 -12.48 9.36
CA LEU A 116 6.85 -12.29 9.61
C LEU A 116 6.37 -12.96 10.91
N ALA A 117 7.17 -13.81 11.53
CA ALA A 117 6.92 -14.28 12.88
C ALA A 117 7.30 -13.24 13.96
N THR A 118 8.21 -12.33 13.64
CA THR A 118 8.67 -11.25 14.54
C THR A 118 7.98 -9.93 14.25
N TYR A 119 7.92 -9.56 12.98
CA TYR A 119 7.32 -8.31 12.52
C TYR A 119 5.95 -8.57 11.88
N PRO A 120 4.87 -7.93 12.37
CA PRO A 120 3.54 -8.09 11.78
C PRO A 120 3.47 -7.69 10.30
N VAL A 121 4.30 -6.72 9.90
CA VAL A 121 4.34 -6.13 8.56
C VAL A 121 5.78 -6.02 8.09
N ILE A 122 6.03 -6.47 6.87
CA ILE A 122 7.25 -6.18 6.10
C ILE A 122 6.89 -5.24 4.95
N SER A 123 7.68 -4.19 4.78
CA SER A 123 7.60 -3.26 3.64
C SER A 123 8.75 -3.55 2.68
N PRO A 124 8.48 -3.96 1.45
CA PRO A 124 9.51 -4.19 0.44
C PRO A 124 10.05 -2.86 -0.10
N ASP A 125 11.12 -2.91 -0.85
CA ASP A 125 11.56 -1.78 -1.66
C ASP A 125 10.59 -1.57 -2.82
N ILE A 126 10.16 -0.34 -2.99
CA ILE A 126 9.23 0.07 -4.05
C ILE A 126 9.97 1.04 -4.95
N VAL A 127 10.12 0.66 -6.21
CA VAL A 127 10.88 1.45 -7.20
C VAL A 127 9.92 1.89 -8.31
N THR A 128 9.90 3.17 -8.60
CA THR A 128 9.11 3.74 -9.70
C THR A 128 9.74 3.41 -11.07
N LEU A 129 9.03 3.64 -12.16
CA LEU A 129 9.54 3.38 -13.52
C LEU A 129 10.76 4.23 -13.90
N ASP A 130 10.92 5.39 -13.26
CA ASP A 130 12.08 6.29 -13.41
C ASP A 130 13.21 6.01 -12.40
N GLY A 131 13.07 4.93 -11.60
CA GLY A 131 14.12 4.44 -10.71
C GLY A 131 14.15 5.10 -9.33
N GLU A 132 13.14 5.87 -8.95
CA GLU A 132 13.05 6.44 -7.61
C GLU A 132 12.58 5.40 -6.58
N HIS A 133 13.27 5.34 -5.44
CA HIS A 133 12.89 4.50 -4.32
C HIS A 133 11.85 5.21 -3.44
N GLN A 134 10.72 4.58 -3.20
CA GLN A 134 9.63 5.11 -2.36
C GLN A 134 9.70 4.60 -0.91
N ASN A 135 10.60 3.66 -0.63
CA ASN A 135 10.88 3.10 0.69
C ASN A 135 12.38 3.17 1.02
N PRO A 136 12.74 3.32 2.32
CA PRO A 136 11.86 3.48 3.49
C PRO A 136 11.14 4.84 3.49
N HIS A 137 9.82 4.84 3.79
CA HIS A 137 9.02 6.05 3.70
C HIS A 137 9.25 7.02 4.88
N VAL A 138 9.16 6.52 6.13
CA VAL A 138 9.54 7.24 7.35
C VAL A 138 10.24 6.27 8.29
N ILE A 139 11.51 6.55 8.62
CA ILE A 139 12.30 5.66 9.49
C ILE A 139 11.95 5.86 10.97
N LYS A 140 11.97 7.08 11.47
CA LYS A 140 11.77 7.34 12.90
C LYS A 140 10.43 7.99 13.20
N SER A 141 10.24 9.22 12.75
CA SER A 141 9.03 10.01 12.99
C SER A 141 9.01 11.23 12.06
N ILE A 142 7.85 11.82 11.90
CA ILE A 142 7.69 13.09 11.19
C ILE A 142 8.13 14.23 12.13
N SER A 143 8.95 15.16 11.64
CA SER A 143 9.42 16.28 12.45
C SER A 143 8.30 17.30 12.73
N ARG A 144 8.35 17.97 13.88
CA ARG A 144 7.36 19.02 14.25
C ARG A 144 7.25 20.12 13.19
N THR A 145 8.35 20.52 12.58
CA THR A 145 8.34 21.52 11.49
C THR A 145 7.51 21.03 10.29
N ARG A 146 7.66 19.77 9.93
CA ARG A 146 6.92 19.14 8.85
C ARG A 146 5.41 19.06 9.18
N GLU A 147 5.09 18.76 10.43
CA GLU A 147 3.72 18.75 10.92
C GLU A 147 3.04 20.13 10.79
N ILE A 148 3.76 21.22 11.14
CA ILE A 148 3.26 22.59 10.97
C ILE A 148 3.07 22.91 9.47
N ILE A 149 4.00 22.51 8.61
CA ILE A 149 3.86 22.70 7.17
C ILE A 149 2.63 21.93 6.64
N TYR A 150 2.36 20.72 7.12
CA TYR A 150 1.17 19.97 6.75
C TYR A 150 -0.12 20.68 7.22
N ASP A 151 -0.16 21.26 8.42
CA ASP A 151 -1.32 22.03 8.88
C ASP A 151 -1.58 23.24 7.97
N LEU A 152 -0.54 23.96 7.59
CA LEU A 152 -0.64 25.07 6.64
C LEU A 152 -1.09 24.59 5.25
N TYR A 153 -0.50 23.52 4.75
CA TYR A 153 -0.82 22.94 3.44
C TYR A 153 -2.28 22.49 3.37
N TYR A 154 -2.79 21.84 4.40
CA TYR A 154 -4.17 21.35 4.45
C TYR A 154 -5.19 22.37 4.95
N SER A 155 -4.76 23.57 5.38
CA SER A 155 -5.68 24.63 5.79
C SER A 155 -6.47 25.19 4.62
N ASN A 156 -5.81 25.48 3.49
CA ASN A 156 -6.40 26.12 2.31
C ASN A 156 -5.73 25.63 1.03
N TYR A 157 -6.52 25.39 -0.03
CA TYR A 157 -6.01 24.89 -1.31
C TYR A 157 -5.05 25.86 -2.01
N PHE A 158 -5.32 27.18 -1.97
CA PHE A 158 -4.43 28.17 -2.59
C PHE A 158 -3.10 28.28 -1.86
N LEU A 159 -3.12 28.18 -0.53
CA LEU A 159 -1.91 28.12 0.28
C LEU A 159 -1.10 26.84 -0.03
N ALA A 160 -1.78 25.70 -0.22
CA ALA A 160 -1.14 24.47 -0.66
C ALA A 160 -0.39 24.65 -2.00
N GLN A 161 -1.02 25.33 -2.99
CA GLN A 161 -0.38 25.61 -4.27
C GLN A 161 0.84 26.53 -4.11
N ALA A 162 0.75 27.53 -3.24
CA ALA A 162 1.88 28.43 -2.93
C ALA A 162 3.04 27.66 -2.28
N ILE A 163 2.74 26.74 -1.34
CA ILE A 163 3.76 25.88 -0.70
C ILE A 163 4.43 24.97 -1.73
N ILE A 164 3.67 24.32 -2.63
CA ILE A 164 4.21 23.51 -3.72
C ILE A 164 5.10 24.33 -4.63
N TRP A 165 4.67 25.54 -4.98
CA TRP A 165 5.46 26.43 -5.82
C TRP A 165 6.78 26.82 -5.15
N ALA A 166 6.73 27.23 -3.88
CA ALA A 166 7.94 27.57 -3.10
C ALA A 166 8.89 26.37 -2.92
N ALA A 167 8.34 25.16 -2.74
CA ALA A 167 9.13 23.93 -2.60
C ALA A 167 9.99 23.62 -3.84
N ARG A 168 9.54 24.03 -5.05
CA ARG A 168 10.33 23.86 -6.29
C ARG A 168 11.67 24.60 -6.27
N PHE A 169 11.78 25.67 -5.48
CA PHE A 169 13.01 26.43 -5.33
C PHE A 169 13.84 26.04 -4.12
N SER A 170 13.35 25.14 -3.27
CA SER A 170 13.99 24.73 -2.01
C SER A 170 14.28 23.23 -1.94
N HIS A 171 14.70 22.61 -3.05
CA HIS A 171 15.01 21.19 -3.16
C HIS A 171 15.77 20.58 -1.96
N PRO A 172 16.76 21.25 -1.34
CA PRO A 172 17.51 20.67 -0.21
C PRO A 172 16.67 20.52 1.07
N LEU A 173 15.57 21.29 1.22
CA LEU A 173 14.71 21.28 2.41
C LEU A 173 13.53 20.32 2.31
N THR A 174 13.14 19.94 1.07
CA THR A 174 11.99 19.09 0.79
C THR A 174 12.36 17.64 0.53
N ASP A 175 13.64 17.37 0.20
CA ASP A 175 14.15 16.02 -0.04
C ASP A 175 13.90 15.11 1.16
N ARG A 176 13.31 13.96 0.92
CA ARG A 176 13.15 12.89 1.90
C ARG A 176 14.50 12.22 2.12
N LYS A 177 15.08 12.43 3.30
CA LYS A 177 16.38 11.82 3.66
C LYS A 177 16.27 10.32 3.93
N ASP A 178 15.09 9.85 4.29
CA ASP A 178 14.83 8.46 4.67
C ASP A 178 14.97 7.52 3.46
N GLU A 179 14.50 7.91 2.28
CA GLU A 179 14.61 7.13 1.04
C GLU A 179 16.06 6.89 0.60
N ARG A 180 17.01 7.73 1.03
CA ARG A 180 18.44 7.52 0.79
C ARG A 180 19.01 6.28 1.49
N GLN A 181 18.29 5.75 2.50
CA GLN A 181 18.66 4.53 3.21
C GLN A 181 18.01 3.27 2.61
N HIS A 182 17.57 3.32 1.35
CA HIS A 182 16.90 2.22 0.66
C HIS A 182 17.73 0.91 0.59
N GLN A 183 19.04 0.97 0.75
CA GLN A 183 19.91 -0.22 0.75
C GLN A 183 19.99 -0.93 2.12
N THR A 184 19.42 -0.35 3.19
CA THR A 184 19.58 -0.85 4.55
C THR A 184 18.28 -1.44 5.08
N ALA A 185 18.29 -2.75 5.35
CA ALA A 185 17.19 -3.44 6.03
C ALA A 185 17.12 -3.00 7.50
N GLN A 186 15.94 -2.54 7.95
CA GLN A 186 15.77 -1.98 9.29
C GLN A 186 14.31 -1.88 9.70
N SER A 187 14.08 -1.75 11.02
CA SER A 187 12.77 -1.37 11.55
C SER A 187 12.47 0.09 11.24
N ILE A 188 11.30 0.36 10.65
CA ILE A 188 10.87 1.69 10.24
C ILE A 188 9.53 2.06 10.89
N TYR A 189 9.22 3.35 10.95
CA TYR A 189 7.92 3.82 11.42
C TYR A 189 6.84 3.63 10.36
N GLN A 190 7.05 4.13 9.13
CA GLN A 190 6.08 3.99 8.04
C GLN A 190 6.74 3.38 6.81
N GLY A 191 6.11 2.35 6.24
CA GLY A 191 6.38 1.89 4.88
C GLY A 191 5.47 2.58 3.88
N HIS A 192 5.80 2.55 2.61
CA HIS A 192 4.98 3.08 1.53
C HIS A 192 3.73 2.22 1.31
N GLY A 193 2.57 2.87 1.15
CA GLY A 193 1.25 2.25 1.09
C GLY A 193 0.97 1.34 -0.11
N SER A 194 1.83 1.35 -1.12
CA SER A 194 1.61 0.56 -2.33
C SER A 194 1.75 -0.95 -2.13
N CYS A 195 2.55 -1.42 -1.16
CA CYS A 195 2.71 -2.83 -0.88
C CYS A 195 3.14 -3.13 0.55
N TYR A 196 2.47 -4.09 1.17
CA TYR A 196 2.86 -4.68 2.44
C TYR A 196 2.80 -6.20 2.36
N LEU A 197 3.75 -6.86 3.04
CA LEU A 197 3.74 -8.30 3.29
C LEU A 197 3.30 -8.50 4.72
N ILE A 198 2.22 -9.24 4.94
CA ILE A 198 1.67 -9.52 6.26
C ILE A 198 1.58 -11.03 6.50
N GLY A 199 1.72 -11.42 7.74
CA GLY A 199 1.73 -12.83 8.13
C GLY A 199 0.89 -13.09 9.38
N PRO A 200 0.98 -14.32 9.94
CA PRO A 200 0.20 -14.71 11.12
C PRO A 200 0.31 -13.72 12.27
N LYS A 201 1.50 -13.17 12.51
CA LYS A 201 1.74 -12.20 13.58
C LYS A 201 0.86 -10.96 13.50
N PHE A 202 0.51 -10.52 12.28
CA PHE A 202 -0.43 -9.41 12.10
C PHE A 202 -1.83 -9.81 12.58
N PHE A 203 -2.29 -11.00 12.18
CA PHE A 203 -3.63 -11.50 12.52
C PHE A 203 -3.78 -11.97 13.96
N ASP A 204 -2.67 -12.27 14.66
CA ASP A 204 -2.68 -12.47 16.12
C ASP A 204 -2.99 -11.17 16.88
N LEU A 205 -2.71 -10.01 16.30
CA LEU A 205 -2.85 -8.71 16.92
C LEU A 205 -4.09 -7.94 16.42
N PHE A 206 -4.46 -8.15 15.16
CA PHE A 206 -5.49 -7.38 14.47
C PHE A 206 -6.30 -8.28 13.53
N GLU A 207 -7.59 -8.02 13.44
CA GLU A 207 -8.45 -8.72 12.48
C GLU A 207 -8.26 -8.20 11.06
N GLU A 208 -8.05 -6.88 10.91
CA GLU A 208 -7.94 -6.18 9.63
C GLU A 208 -7.13 -4.87 9.76
N LEU A 209 -6.88 -4.22 8.65
CA LEU A 209 -6.22 -2.91 8.60
C LEU A 209 -7.14 -1.83 9.19
N TRP A 210 -6.58 -0.94 9.97
CA TRP A 210 -7.33 0.21 10.45
C TRP A 210 -7.55 1.24 9.33
N ALA A 211 -8.78 1.37 8.86
CA ALA A 211 -9.19 2.13 7.69
C ALA A 211 -10.13 3.30 8.02
N PRO A 212 -9.70 4.34 8.76
CA PRO A 212 -10.57 5.45 9.16
C PRO A 212 -10.79 6.47 8.04
N THR A 213 -10.08 6.36 6.92
CA THR A 213 -10.14 7.28 5.78
C THR A 213 -10.54 6.55 4.51
N PHE A 214 -11.20 7.27 3.61
CA PHE A 214 -11.52 6.74 2.29
C PHE A 214 -10.25 6.52 1.44
N LEU A 215 -9.35 7.51 1.47
CA LEU A 215 -8.12 7.54 0.69
C LEU A 215 -7.12 8.49 1.35
N MET A 216 -5.83 8.22 1.22
CA MET A 216 -4.70 8.96 1.78
C MET A 216 -4.49 8.76 3.30
N GLY A 217 -3.23 8.71 3.70
CA GLY A 217 -2.80 8.57 5.09
C GLY A 217 -2.78 7.13 5.61
N GLU A 218 -3.02 6.15 4.77
CA GLU A 218 -3.04 4.74 5.12
C GLU A 218 -1.75 4.28 5.80
N GLU A 219 -0.62 4.78 5.35
CA GLU A 219 0.71 4.49 5.92
C GLU A 219 0.79 4.88 7.39
N TYR A 220 0.21 6.04 7.71
CA TYR A 220 0.17 6.50 9.09
C TYR A 220 -0.74 5.60 9.94
N PHE A 221 -1.96 5.31 9.49
CA PHE A 221 -2.92 4.55 10.28
C PHE A 221 -2.44 3.12 10.53
N LEU A 222 -1.82 2.45 9.54
CA LEU A 222 -1.17 1.17 9.74
C LEU A 222 -0.02 1.28 10.77
N SER A 223 0.82 2.31 10.64
CA SER A 223 1.95 2.52 11.55
C SER A 223 1.51 2.82 12.98
N LYS A 224 0.44 3.59 13.14
CA LYS A 224 -0.21 3.87 14.42
C LYS A 224 -0.81 2.59 15.02
N GLN A 225 -1.55 1.81 14.22
CA GLN A 225 -2.12 0.53 14.61
C GLN A 225 -1.04 -0.41 15.18
N LEU A 226 0.11 -0.51 14.49
CA LEU A 226 1.25 -1.30 14.94
C LEU A 226 1.88 -0.73 16.22
N SER A 227 2.14 0.58 16.25
CA SER A 227 2.83 1.24 17.37
C SER A 227 2.02 1.20 18.67
N ASP A 228 0.70 1.20 18.61
CA ASP A 228 -0.19 1.05 19.77
C ASP A 228 -0.09 -0.34 20.44
N ARG A 229 0.52 -1.30 19.73
CA ARG A 229 0.87 -2.64 20.24
C ARG A 229 2.37 -2.82 20.44
N GLY A 230 3.15 -1.73 20.44
CA GLY A 230 4.62 -1.76 20.58
C GLY A 230 5.34 -2.38 19.39
N MET A 231 4.67 -2.51 18.23
CA MET A 231 5.21 -3.11 17.00
C MET A 231 5.62 -2.04 15.98
N ARG A 232 6.42 -2.47 15.01
CA ARG A 232 6.87 -1.62 13.90
C ARG A 232 6.87 -2.43 12.61
N THR A 233 6.89 -1.71 11.48
CA THR A 233 7.14 -2.29 10.16
C THR A 233 8.64 -2.60 10.01
N TYR A 234 8.97 -3.71 9.35
CA TYR A 234 10.33 -4.01 8.93
C TYR A 234 10.50 -3.72 7.45
N TYR A 235 11.48 -2.91 7.11
CA TYR A 235 11.85 -2.64 5.72
C TYR A 235 12.94 -3.60 5.25
N THR A 236 12.79 -4.14 4.04
CA THR A 236 13.81 -4.98 3.40
C THR A 236 14.03 -4.56 1.93
N PRO A 237 15.28 -4.25 1.54
CA PRO A 237 15.63 -4.02 0.13
C PRO A 237 15.78 -5.29 -0.69
N SER A 238 15.82 -6.46 -0.06
CA SER A 238 16.02 -7.74 -0.76
C SER A 238 14.81 -8.17 -1.58
N ILE A 239 13.62 -7.63 -1.28
CA ILE A 239 12.41 -7.74 -2.09
C ILE A 239 12.18 -6.36 -2.69
N SER A 240 12.27 -6.23 -4.01
CA SER A 240 12.02 -4.98 -4.72
C SER A 240 10.91 -5.18 -5.74
N LEU A 241 9.95 -4.26 -5.78
CA LEU A 241 8.80 -4.26 -6.68
C LEU A 241 8.81 -2.99 -7.52
N THR A 242 8.38 -3.08 -8.77
CA THR A 242 8.18 -1.89 -9.59
C THR A 242 6.77 -1.35 -9.41
N HIS A 243 6.65 -0.06 -9.14
CA HIS A 243 5.39 0.66 -9.01
C HIS A 243 5.18 1.54 -10.25
N CYS A 244 4.15 1.25 -11.03
CA CYS A 244 3.92 1.96 -12.29
C CYS A 244 3.47 3.41 -12.09
N CYS A 245 3.02 3.79 -10.88
CA CYS A 245 2.59 5.15 -10.48
C CYS A 245 1.54 5.80 -11.39
N HIS A 246 0.82 5.03 -12.19
CA HIS A 246 -0.18 5.49 -13.15
C HIS A 246 -1.58 4.96 -12.85
N GLY A 247 -1.81 4.58 -11.58
CA GLY A 247 -3.09 4.04 -11.13
C GLY A 247 -4.24 5.05 -11.14
N SER A 248 -5.32 4.71 -10.46
CA SER A 248 -6.59 5.47 -10.41
C SER A 248 -6.44 6.94 -10.04
N LEU A 249 -5.34 7.33 -9.37
CA LEU A 249 -5.12 8.71 -8.90
C LEU A 249 -4.78 9.68 -10.02
N CYS A 250 -4.15 9.23 -11.12
CA CYS A 250 -3.80 10.09 -12.25
C CYS A 250 -5.02 10.70 -12.95
N SER A 251 -6.17 10.04 -12.88
CA SER A 251 -7.44 10.51 -13.44
C SER A 251 -8.22 11.46 -12.53
N VAL A 252 -7.81 11.58 -11.24
CA VAL A 252 -8.51 12.42 -10.26
C VAL A 252 -7.96 13.84 -10.32
N PRO A 253 -8.82 14.90 -10.43
CA PRO A 253 -8.36 16.27 -10.40
C PRO A 253 -7.54 16.60 -9.15
N ASN A 254 -6.43 17.32 -9.28
CA ASN A 254 -5.53 17.69 -8.20
C ASN A 254 -6.23 18.28 -6.96
N LYS A 255 -7.29 19.08 -7.17
CA LYS A 255 -8.08 19.65 -6.08
C LYS A 255 -8.84 18.58 -5.31
N LYS A 256 -9.42 17.58 -6.00
CA LYS A 256 -10.15 16.48 -5.36
C LYS A 256 -9.20 15.56 -4.58
N LEU A 257 -8.01 15.28 -5.10
CA LEU A 257 -6.95 14.57 -4.37
C LEU A 257 -6.54 15.32 -3.10
N TRP A 258 -6.36 16.64 -3.21
CA TRP A 258 -6.06 17.46 -2.06
C TRP A 258 -7.20 17.46 -1.02
N GLU A 259 -8.46 17.42 -1.45
CA GLU A 259 -9.61 17.31 -0.55
C GLU A 259 -9.62 15.98 0.21
N PHE A 260 -9.32 14.85 -0.45
CA PHE A 260 -9.14 13.56 0.22
C PHE A 260 -7.99 13.60 1.23
N ALA A 261 -6.83 14.10 0.81
CA ALA A 261 -5.68 14.23 1.68
C ALA A 261 -5.95 15.17 2.88
N ARG A 262 -6.73 16.24 2.68
CA ARG A 262 -7.18 17.13 3.75
C ARG A 262 -8.12 16.42 4.73
N GLN A 263 -9.04 15.60 4.25
CA GLN A 263 -9.92 14.82 5.13
C GLN A 263 -9.10 13.81 5.95
N ALA A 264 -8.16 13.11 5.30
CA ALA A 264 -7.25 12.21 5.97
C ALA A 264 -6.38 12.93 7.01
N HIS A 265 -5.90 14.14 6.70
CA HIS A 265 -5.13 14.96 7.65
C HIS A 265 -5.97 15.40 8.86
N ARG A 266 -7.25 15.70 8.69
CA ARG A 266 -8.15 15.99 9.81
C ARG A 266 -8.35 14.79 10.71
N GLU A 267 -8.46 13.59 10.13
CA GLU A 267 -8.52 12.35 10.90
C GLU A 267 -7.21 12.09 11.63
N TYR A 268 -6.08 12.23 10.93
CA TYR A 268 -4.72 12.15 11.48
C TYR A 268 -4.52 13.06 12.70
N ARG A 269 -5.01 14.29 12.65
CA ARG A 269 -4.87 15.29 13.74
C ARG A 269 -5.63 14.93 15.02
N LYS A 270 -6.52 13.96 15.00
CA LYS A 270 -7.12 13.43 16.25
C LYS A 270 -6.09 12.68 17.11
N TYR A 271 -5.04 12.16 16.48
CA TYR A 271 -4.02 11.30 17.10
C TYR A 271 -2.65 11.98 17.25
N VAL A 272 -2.34 12.95 16.40
CA VAL A 272 -1.06 13.67 16.43
C VAL A 272 -1.27 15.13 16.78
N LYS A 273 -0.72 15.52 17.93
CA LYS A 273 -0.73 16.91 18.40
C LYS A 273 0.64 17.53 18.12
N VAL A 274 0.65 18.70 17.47
CA VAL A 274 1.89 19.47 17.20
C VAL A 274 2.37 20.18 18.45
N PHE A 275 1.40 20.70 19.22
CA PHE A 275 1.59 21.38 20.47
C PHE A 275 0.82 20.61 21.55
N GLY A 276 1.52 19.79 22.31
CA GLY A 276 0.99 19.00 23.41
C GLY A 276 2.00 18.91 24.52
#